data_968a43732e9c21d9b494288fddda06d6
#
_entry.id   968a43732e9c21d9b494288fddda06d6
#
_cell.length_a   1.000
_cell.length_b   1.000
_cell.length_c   1.000
_cell.angle_alpha   90.00
_cell.angle_beta   90.00
_cell.angle_gamma   90.00
#
_symmetry.space_group_name_H-M   'P 1'
#
loop_
_entity.id
_entity.type
_entity.pdbx_description
1 polymer ?
#
loop_
_entity_poly.entity_id
_entity_poly.type
_entity_poly.pdbx_seq_one_letter_code
_entity_poly.pdbx_strand_id
1 'polypeptide(L)'
;MSAKESSEKSIDQKRCGFVAVLGETNAGKSTLINKLVGQKVSIVSRKVQTTLSRILGIAISGNSQIILIDTPGFIADRKAADQRSDVLEKTAWDAFRETEEVLFVVDAHKRDFEKSIALLRKIDEKKKVSLVLNKVDLIMKEKLLAIASEFAKIRDFENIFMVSSLSGDGVKDIEKYLAKVVPEGEWLFPEDEVTDSSFEKFTSEITREHLYHRIHQEIPYRCRVVTESYRNELDGSVRIVQNILVKSKAHKVILLGHSGSKIKAIGLAARRELSELLGCEVHLFLNVVVEK
;
A
#
# COMPACT_ATOMS: atom_id res chain seq x y z
N MET A 1 -14.29 -53.00 27.85
CA MET A 1 -13.37 -52.78 26.70
C MET A 1 -13.51 -51.31 26.31
N SER A 2 -12.50 -50.56 26.63
CA SER A 2 -12.48 -49.09 26.59
C SER A 2 -12.14 -48.64 25.16
N ALA A 3 -13.05 -47.94 24.52
CA ALA A 3 -12.76 -47.21 23.28
C ALA A 3 -11.95 -45.93 23.65
N LYS A 4 -10.66 -45.94 23.28
CA LYS A 4 -9.84 -44.76 23.34
C LYS A 4 -10.31 -43.82 22.23
N GLU A 5 -10.95 -42.73 22.63
CA GLU A 5 -11.11 -41.53 21.79
C GLU A 5 -9.71 -40.97 21.56
N SER A 6 -9.22 -41.21 20.37
CA SER A 6 -8.10 -40.48 19.80
C SER A 6 -8.62 -39.11 19.32
N SER A 7 -8.60 -38.11 20.20
CA SER A 7 -8.66 -36.72 19.79
C SER A 7 -7.35 -36.38 19.11
N GLU A 8 -7.27 -36.59 17.80
CA GLU A 8 -6.29 -35.96 16.95
C GLU A 8 -6.51 -34.44 17.06
N LYS A 9 -5.67 -33.78 17.87
CA LYS A 9 -5.44 -32.36 17.73
C LYS A 9 -4.95 -32.15 16.29
N SER A 10 -5.80 -31.60 15.42
CA SER A 10 -5.35 -31.04 14.16
C SER A 10 -4.26 -30.01 14.52
N ILE A 11 -3.03 -30.36 14.26
CA ILE A 11 -1.93 -29.39 14.26
C ILE A 11 -2.35 -28.41 13.19
N ASP A 12 -2.78 -27.22 13.61
CA ASP A 12 -3.15 -26.14 12.70
C ASP A 12 -1.92 -25.83 11.85
N GLN A 13 -1.92 -26.35 10.61
CA GLN A 13 -0.78 -26.22 9.70
C GLN A 13 -0.59 -24.77 9.36
N LYS A 14 0.66 -24.32 9.41
CA LYS A 14 1.02 -22.98 8.95
C LYS A 14 0.68 -22.82 7.49
N ARG A 15 0.27 -21.62 7.14
CA ARG A 15 -0.08 -21.22 5.77
C ARG A 15 0.67 -19.94 5.43
N CYS A 16 1.12 -19.82 4.20
CA CYS A 16 1.81 -18.63 3.73
C CYS A 16 1.61 -18.45 2.23
N GLY A 17 1.30 -17.22 1.78
CA GLY A 17 1.13 -16.97 0.36
C GLY A 17 1.08 -15.49 0.01
N PHE A 18 1.28 -15.22 -1.28
CA PHE A 18 1.31 -13.88 -1.85
C PHE A 18 -0.03 -13.50 -2.44
N VAL A 19 -0.49 -12.29 -2.13
CA VAL A 19 -1.74 -11.70 -2.62
C VAL A 19 -1.43 -10.37 -3.29
N ALA A 20 -1.76 -10.25 -4.57
CA ALA A 20 -1.62 -8.97 -5.27
C ALA A 20 -2.81 -8.06 -5.01
N VAL A 21 -2.56 -6.78 -4.75
CA VAL A 21 -3.60 -5.77 -4.61
C VAL A 21 -3.54 -4.84 -5.83
N LEU A 22 -4.50 -5.02 -6.75
CA LEU A 22 -4.60 -4.29 -8.01
C LEU A 22 -5.78 -3.34 -7.99
N GLY A 23 -5.76 -2.36 -8.87
CA GLY A 23 -6.85 -1.40 -9.05
C GLY A 23 -6.32 -0.03 -9.48
N GLU A 24 -7.24 0.84 -9.86
CA GLU A 24 -6.89 2.19 -10.28
C GLU A 24 -6.18 2.99 -9.17
N THR A 25 -5.53 4.08 -9.58
CA THR A 25 -5.02 5.09 -8.65
C THR A 25 -6.16 5.63 -7.80
N ASN A 26 -5.91 5.83 -6.51
CA ASN A 26 -6.89 6.31 -5.52
C ASN A 26 -8.10 5.38 -5.27
N ALA A 27 -8.06 4.12 -5.73
CA ALA A 27 -9.08 3.12 -5.36
C ALA A 27 -9.02 2.74 -3.87
N GLY A 28 -7.91 3.06 -3.17
CA GLY A 28 -7.72 2.81 -1.75
C GLY A 28 -6.90 1.56 -1.44
N LYS A 29 -6.08 1.07 -2.39
CA LYS A 29 -5.21 -0.11 -2.23
C LYS A 29 -4.30 -0.01 -1.01
N SER A 30 -3.47 1.04 -0.92
CA SER A 30 -2.55 1.23 0.21
C SER A 30 -3.29 1.40 1.54
N THR A 31 -4.48 2.02 1.55
CA THR A 31 -5.32 2.12 2.74
C THR A 31 -5.84 0.73 3.16
N LEU A 32 -6.24 -0.09 2.19
CA LEU A 32 -6.69 -1.47 2.44
C LEU A 32 -5.54 -2.32 3.00
N ILE A 33 -4.35 -2.25 2.40
CA ILE A 33 -3.17 -2.97 2.86
C ILE A 33 -2.83 -2.57 4.30
N ASN A 34 -2.76 -1.28 4.61
CA ASN A 34 -2.50 -0.80 5.97
C ASN A 34 -3.55 -1.32 6.99
N LYS A 35 -4.81 -1.42 6.57
CA LYS A 35 -5.88 -1.97 7.42
C LYS A 35 -5.74 -3.47 7.63
N LEU A 36 -5.39 -4.24 6.60
CA LEU A 36 -5.18 -5.68 6.70
C LEU A 36 -3.94 -6.02 7.55
N VAL A 37 -2.87 -5.25 7.42
CA VAL A 37 -1.64 -5.41 8.22
C VAL A 37 -1.85 -4.94 9.67
N GLY A 38 -2.82 -4.06 9.92
CA GLY A 38 -3.07 -3.47 11.25
C GLY A 38 -2.18 -2.27 11.58
N GLN A 39 -1.22 -1.92 10.73
CA GLN A 39 -0.36 -0.75 10.89
C GLN A 39 0.04 -0.16 9.53
N LYS A 40 0.63 1.03 9.56
CA LYS A 40 1.00 1.74 8.34
C LYS A 40 2.31 1.17 7.76
N VAL A 41 2.21 0.54 6.60
CA VAL A 41 3.35 0.02 5.83
C VAL A 41 3.47 0.70 4.46
N SER A 42 2.38 1.27 3.95
CA SER A 42 2.32 1.97 2.67
C SER A 42 1.75 3.38 2.84
N ILE A 43 2.28 4.34 2.08
CA ILE A 43 1.82 5.73 2.14
C ILE A 43 0.50 5.92 1.38
N VAL A 44 -0.31 6.86 1.86
CA VAL A 44 -1.63 7.17 1.31
C VAL A 44 -1.69 8.62 0.85
N SER A 45 -1.97 8.87 -0.43
CA SER A 45 -2.17 10.23 -0.94
C SER A 45 -3.28 10.25 -1.99
N ARG A 46 -3.96 11.41 -2.11
CA ARG A 46 -4.94 11.66 -3.18
C ARG A 46 -4.28 11.93 -4.54
N LYS A 47 -2.95 12.10 -4.58
CA LYS A 47 -2.22 12.33 -5.83
C LYS A 47 -2.04 11.02 -6.59
N VAL A 48 -1.99 11.13 -7.91
CA VAL A 48 -1.73 9.99 -8.80
C VAL A 48 -0.33 9.44 -8.55
N GLN A 49 -0.15 8.11 -8.57
CA GLN A 49 1.14 7.42 -8.39
C GLN A 49 1.81 7.66 -7.03
N THR A 50 1.11 7.36 -5.96
CA THR A 50 1.66 7.47 -4.61
C THR A 50 2.73 6.40 -4.36
N THR A 51 2.48 5.17 -4.78
CA THR A 51 3.41 4.04 -4.64
C THR A 51 4.37 4.00 -5.83
N LEU A 52 5.64 4.27 -5.60
CA LEU A 52 6.69 4.32 -6.64
C LEU A 52 7.47 3.01 -6.76
N SER A 53 7.41 2.15 -5.75
CA SER A 53 8.09 0.85 -5.72
C SER A 53 7.19 -0.17 -5.06
N ARG A 54 7.42 -1.46 -5.37
CA ARG A 54 6.79 -2.56 -4.66
C ARG A 54 7.02 -2.42 -3.16
N ILE A 55 5.96 -2.53 -2.37
CA ILE A 55 5.99 -2.63 -0.92
C ILE A 55 5.26 -3.91 -0.56
N LEU A 56 5.85 -4.73 0.30
CA LEU A 56 5.15 -5.85 0.90
C LEU A 56 4.53 -5.39 2.21
N GLY A 57 3.26 -5.74 2.39
CA GLY A 57 2.59 -5.70 3.67
C GLY A 57 2.40 -7.13 4.17
N ILE A 58 2.84 -7.43 5.38
CA ILE A 58 2.75 -8.77 5.97
C ILE A 58 1.67 -8.73 7.04
N ALA A 59 0.60 -9.49 6.83
CA ALA A 59 -0.50 -9.65 7.78
C ALA A 59 -0.53 -11.08 8.31
N ILE A 60 -0.80 -11.23 9.60
CA ILE A 60 -0.95 -12.53 10.24
C ILE A 60 -2.39 -12.68 10.72
N SER A 61 -3.02 -13.79 10.33
CA SER A 61 -4.36 -14.16 10.77
C SER A 61 -4.37 -15.64 11.18
N GLY A 62 -4.40 -15.90 12.49
CA GLY A 62 -4.21 -17.24 13.04
C GLY A 62 -2.87 -17.84 12.63
N ASN A 63 -2.88 -19.01 11.99
CA ASN A 63 -1.68 -19.67 11.49
C ASN A 63 -1.30 -19.27 10.05
N SER A 64 -1.92 -18.24 9.50
CA SER A 64 -1.72 -17.83 8.12
C SER A 64 -0.94 -16.51 8.04
N GLN A 65 0.16 -16.49 7.29
CA GLN A 65 0.89 -15.30 6.91
C GLN A 65 0.50 -14.90 5.49
N ILE A 66 -0.11 -13.72 5.36
CA ILE A 66 -0.62 -13.17 4.12
C ILE A 66 0.33 -12.07 3.67
N ILE A 67 1.00 -12.26 2.54
CA ILE A 67 1.97 -11.30 2.01
C ILE A 67 1.29 -10.49 0.92
N LEU A 68 0.90 -9.26 1.25
CA LEU A 68 0.20 -8.34 0.37
C LEU A 68 1.20 -7.55 -0.46
N ILE A 69 1.05 -7.56 -1.77
CA ILE A 69 1.89 -6.82 -2.70
C ILE A 69 1.16 -5.54 -3.10
N ASP A 70 1.61 -4.37 -2.59
CA ASP A 70 1.15 -3.07 -3.07
C ASP A 70 1.80 -2.78 -4.42
N THR A 71 1.00 -2.86 -5.46
CA THR A 71 1.48 -2.54 -6.81
C THR A 71 1.26 -1.07 -7.11
N PRO A 72 2.22 -0.38 -7.77
CA PRO A 72 1.96 0.93 -8.35
C PRO A 72 0.67 0.86 -9.17
N GLY A 73 -0.27 1.79 -8.94
CA GLY A 73 -1.54 1.78 -9.69
C GLY A 73 -1.24 1.74 -11.18
N PHE A 74 -1.71 0.71 -11.88
CA PHE A 74 -1.48 0.53 -13.31
C PHE A 74 -1.94 1.77 -14.05
N ILE A 75 -0.99 2.46 -14.68
CA ILE A 75 -1.25 3.64 -15.45
C ILE A 75 -1.74 3.17 -16.81
N ALA A 76 -3.00 3.44 -17.11
CA ALA A 76 -3.57 3.17 -18.42
C ALA A 76 -2.98 4.08 -19.53
N ASP A 77 -2.21 5.11 -19.19
CA ASP A 77 -1.66 6.07 -20.16
C ASP A 77 -0.14 5.91 -20.36
N ARG A 78 0.21 5.22 -21.43
CA ARG A 78 1.59 5.07 -21.94
C ARG A 78 2.25 6.39 -22.40
N LYS A 79 1.59 7.54 -22.30
CA LYS A 79 2.10 8.80 -22.89
C LYS A 79 3.11 9.57 -22.03
N ALA A 80 3.41 9.12 -20.82
CA ALA A 80 4.40 9.75 -19.93
C ALA A 80 5.42 8.78 -19.34
N ALA A 81 5.66 7.64 -19.97
CA ALA A 81 6.60 6.63 -19.49
C ALA A 81 8.04 7.05 -19.77
N ASP A 82 8.68 7.61 -18.75
CA ASP A 82 10.14 7.67 -18.65
C ASP A 82 10.68 6.23 -18.54
N GLN A 83 11.84 5.91 -19.10
CA GLN A 83 12.44 4.54 -19.15
C GLN A 83 12.50 3.81 -17.80
N ARG A 84 12.31 4.53 -16.68
CA ARG A 84 12.20 3.97 -15.32
C ARG A 84 10.86 3.30 -15.03
N SER A 85 9.78 3.66 -15.73
CA SER A 85 8.45 3.05 -15.52
C SER A 85 8.40 1.63 -16.06
N ASP A 86 9.11 1.33 -17.14
CA ASP A 86 9.10 0.01 -17.78
C ASP A 86 9.73 -1.08 -16.89
N VAL A 87 10.81 -0.75 -16.16
CA VAL A 87 11.47 -1.69 -15.24
C VAL A 87 10.60 -1.95 -14.00
N LEU A 88 10.00 -0.90 -13.43
CA LEU A 88 9.11 -1.03 -12.27
C LEU A 88 7.82 -1.78 -12.64
N GLU A 89 7.27 -1.52 -13.82
CA GLU A 89 6.11 -2.22 -14.34
C GLU A 89 6.41 -3.70 -14.55
N LYS A 90 7.55 -4.04 -15.14
CA LYS A 90 7.98 -5.43 -15.34
C LYS A 90 8.17 -6.16 -14.02
N THR A 91 8.83 -5.55 -13.04
CA THR A 91 9.03 -6.15 -11.71
C THR A 91 7.69 -6.38 -10.98
N ALA A 92 6.74 -5.48 -11.13
CA ALA A 92 5.39 -5.64 -10.58
C ALA A 92 4.62 -6.78 -11.27
N TRP A 93 4.75 -6.92 -12.59
CA TRP A 93 4.15 -8.02 -13.34
C TRP A 93 4.77 -9.38 -13.02
N ASP A 94 6.10 -9.44 -12.82
CA ASP A 94 6.76 -10.67 -12.44
C ASP A 94 6.31 -11.14 -11.04
N ALA A 95 6.25 -10.22 -10.06
CA ALA A 95 5.71 -10.51 -8.75
C ALA A 95 4.23 -10.94 -8.79
N PHE A 96 3.44 -10.32 -9.67
CA PHE A 96 2.04 -10.69 -9.89
C PHE A 96 1.86 -12.11 -10.41
N ARG A 97 2.78 -12.62 -11.23
CA ARG A 97 2.71 -13.99 -11.76
C ARG A 97 2.80 -15.05 -10.66
N GLU A 98 3.47 -14.74 -9.57
CA GLU A 98 3.71 -15.66 -8.46
C GLU A 98 2.60 -15.60 -7.39
N THR A 99 1.61 -14.71 -7.51
CA THR A 99 0.55 -14.59 -6.51
C THR A 99 -0.54 -15.65 -6.65
N GLU A 100 -1.04 -16.13 -5.53
CA GLU A 100 -2.12 -17.10 -5.44
C GLU A 100 -3.49 -16.46 -5.70
N GLU A 101 -3.65 -15.23 -5.27
CA GLU A 101 -4.92 -14.48 -5.34
C GLU A 101 -4.68 -13.02 -5.72
N VAL A 102 -5.68 -12.42 -6.33
CA VAL A 102 -5.69 -10.99 -6.67
C VAL A 102 -6.88 -10.32 -6.01
N LEU A 103 -6.63 -9.33 -5.20
CA LEU A 103 -7.65 -8.40 -4.72
C LEU A 103 -7.76 -7.24 -5.72
N PHE A 104 -8.81 -7.23 -6.51
CA PHE A 104 -9.08 -6.15 -7.47
C PHE A 104 -9.93 -5.07 -6.81
N VAL A 105 -9.30 -3.94 -6.46
CA VAL A 105 -9.91 -2.85 -5.68
C VAL A 105 -10.50 -1.79 -6.61
N VAL A 106 -11.79 -1.53 -6.44
CA VAL A 106 -12.56 -0.53 -7.19
C VAL A 106 -13.09 0.52 -6.21
N ASP A 107 -12.95 1.80 -6.56
CA ASP A 107 -13.62 2.90 -5.87
C ASP A 107 -15.10 2.93 -6.24
N ALA A 108 -15.96 2.42 -5.36
CA ALA A 108 -17.41 2.31 -5.62
C ALA A 108 -18.12 3.67 -5.72
N HIS A 109 -17.49 4.75 -5.22
CA HIS A 109 -18.04 6.11 -5.31
C HIS A 109 -17.84 6.75 -6.70
N LYS A 110 -17.02 6.15 -7.57
CA LYS A 110 -16.86 6.63 -8.95
C LYS A 110 -18.14 6.50 -9.74
N ARG A 111 -18.31 7.35 -10.75
CA ARG A 111 -19.45 7.31 -11.70
C ARG A 111 -19.15 6.50 -12.95
N ASP A 112 -17.87 6.29 -13.23
CA ASP A 112 -17.40 5.62 -14.43
C ASP A 112 -16.33 4.59 -14.05
N PHE A 113 -16.46 3.38 -14.57
CA PHE A 113 -15.60 2.23 -14.31
C PHE A 113 -14.81 1.78 -15.56
N GLU A 114 -14.84 2.51 -16.67
CA GLU A 114 -14.17 2.12 -17.92
C GLU A 114 -12.69 1.78 -17.70
N LYS A 115 -11.97 2.60 -16.92
CA LYS A 115 -10.56 2.36 -16.61
C LYS A 115 -10.35 1.12 -15.74
N SER A 116 -11.21 0.91 -14.75
CA SER A 116 -11.18 -0.30 -13.90
C SER A 116 -11.46 -1.54 -14.72
N ILE A 117 -12.46 -1.49 -15.60
CA ILE A 117 -12.83 -2.59 -16.51
C ILE A 117 -11.69 -2.89 -17.49
N ALA A 118 -11.08 -1.86 -18.09
CA ALA A 118 -9.95 -2.03 -18.99
C ALA A 118 -8.74 -2.64 -18.30
N LEU A 119 -8.51 -2.33 -17.00
CA LEU A 119 -7.48 -2.93 -16.18
C LEU A 119 -7.81 -4.40 -15.85
N LEU A 120 -9.05 -4.69 -15.45
CA LEU A 120 -9.51 -6.03 -15.12
C LEU A 120 -9.33 -6.99 -16.31
N ARG A 121 -9.63 -6.55 -17.53
CA ARG A 121 -9.46 -7.33 -18.77
C ARG A 121 -8.02 -7.67 -19.11
N LYS A 122 -7.03 -6.98 -18.52
CA LYS A 122 -5.60 -7.29 -18.70
C LYS A 122 -5.11 -8.41 -17.78
N ILE A 123 -5.90 -8.77 -16.75
CA ILE A 123 -5.54 -9.85 -15.83
C ILE A 123 -5.84 -11.19 -16.53
N ASP A 124 -4.86 -12.08 -16.51
CA ASP A 124 -5.01 -13.44 -17.06
C ASP A 124 -6.27 -14.11 -16.49
N GLU A 125 -7.08 -14.71 -17.37
CA GLU A 125 -8.32 -15.38 -17.00
C GLU A 125 -8.12 -16.54 -16.01
N LYS A 126 -6.93 -17.15 -16.01
CA LYS A 126 -6.58 -18.25 -15.09
C LYS A 126 -6.29 -17.78 -13.65
N LYS A 127 -6.08 -16.47 -13.46
CA LYS A 127 -5.83 -15.94 -12.12
C LYS A 127 -7.12 -15.89 -11.31
N LYS A 128 -7.04 -16.34 -10.06
CA LYS A 128 -8.10 -16.15 -9.07
C LYS A 128 -8.18 -14.68 -8.71
N VAL A 129 -9.36 -14.10 -8.84
CA VAL A 129 -9.59 -12.69 -8.58
C VAL A 129 -10.78 -12.52 -7.67
N SER A 130 -10.61 -11.80 -6.58
CA SER A 130 -11.70 -11.30 -5.75
C SER A 130 -11.90 -9.81 -5.99
N LEU A 131 -13.15 -9.40 -6.19
CA LEU A 131 -13.53 -7.99 -6.36
C LEU A 131 -13.68 -7.34 -4.99
N VAL A 132 -13.06 -6.17 -4.81
CA VAL A 132 -13.20 -5.35 -3.60
C VAL A 132 -13.82 -4.01 -3.98
N LEU A 133 -15.12 -3.84 -3.73
CA LEU A 133 -15.81 -2.56 -3.83
C LEU A 133 -15.51 -1.75 -2.58
N ASN A 134 -14.59 -0.79 -2.73
CA ASN A 134 -14.10 0.03 -1.63
C ASN A 134 -14.82 1.38 -1.56
N LYS A 135 -14.72 2.06 -0.43
CA LYS A 135 -15.34 3.35 -0.10
C LYS A 135 -16.87 3.27 -0.04
N VAL A 136 -17.39 2.17 0.48
CA VAL A 136 -18.84 1.95 0.61
C VAL A 136 -19.50 2.95 1.56
N ASP A 137 -18.71 3.59 2.42
CA ASP A 137 -19.12 4.70 3.28
C ASP A 137 -19.57 5.95 2.52
N LEU A 138 -19.21 6.07 1.23
CA LEU A 138 -19.54 7.21 0.37
C LEU A 138 -20.68 6.96 -0.60
N ILE A 139 -21.33 5.78 -0.56
CA ILE A 139 -22.34 5.36 -1.53
C ILE A 139 -23.52 4.66 -0.84
N MET A 140 -24.70 4.80 -1.41
CA MET A 140 -25.89 4.07 -0.95
C MET A 140 -25.80 2.58 -1.27
N LYS A 141 -26.21 1.72 -0.34
CA LYS A 141 -26.08 0.25 -0.44
C LYS A 141 -26.75 -0.34 -1.67
N GLU A 142 -27.86 0.23 -2.10
CA GLU A 142 -28.63 -0.22 -3.27
C GLU A 142 -27.82 -0.15 -4.57
N LYS A 143 -26.90 0.83 -4.68
CA LYS A 143 -26.04 0.98 -5.85
C LYS A 143 -24.90 -0.04 -5.88
N LEU A 144 -24.48 -0.57 -4.73
CA LEU A 144 -23.39 -1.54 -4.67
C LEU A 144 -23.70 -2.83 -5.40
N LEU A 145 -24.96 -3.31 -5.30
CA LEU A 145 -25.39 -4.51 -6.02
C LEU A 145 -25.38 -4.31 -7.54
N ALA A 146 -25.76 -3.13 -8.02
CA ALA A 146 -25.70 -2.80 -9.44
C ALA A 146 -24.24 -2.80 -9.95
N ILE A 147 -23.33 -2.19 -9.19
CA ILE A 147 -21.89 -2.18 -9.53
C ILE A 147 -21.33 -3.60 -9.52
N ALA A 148 -21.62 -4.40 -8.48
CA ALA A 148 -21.18 -5.79 -8.41
C ALA A 148 -21.66 -6.60 -9.62
N SER A 149 -22.94 -6.43 -10.03
CA SER A 149 -23.51 -7.09 -11.19
C SER A 149 -22.88 -6.64 -12.52
N GLU A 150 -22.47 -5.39 -12.64
CA GLU A 150 -21.74 -4.88 -13.80
C GLU A 150 -20.38 -5.56 -13.96
N PHE A 151 -19.62 -5.66 -12.88
CA PHE A 151 -18.31 -6.33 -12.88
C PHE A 151 -18.44 -7.85 -13.09
N ALA A 152 -19.45 -8.50 -12.50
CA ALA A 152 -19.70 -9.94 -12.65
C ALA A 152 -20.03 -10.36 -14.10
N LYS A 153 -20.51 -9.43 -14.95
CA LYS A 153 -20.70 -9.68 -16.39
C LYS A 153 -19.38 -9.74 -17.17
N ILE A 154 -18.29 -9.22 -16.60
CA ILE A 154 -16.99 -9.11 -17.27
C ILE A 154 -16.10 -10.29 -16.92
N ARG A 155 -16.18 -10.74 -15.66
CA ARG A 155 -15.37 -11.84 -15.14
C ARG A 155 -16.06 -12.50 -13.96
N ASP A 156 -15.88 -13.81 -13.84
CA ASP A 156 -16.22 -14.54 -12.62
C ASP A 156 -15.20 -14.22 -11.52
N PHE A 157 -15.69 -13.88 -10.34
CA PHE A 157 -14.88 -13.57 -9.17
C PHE A 157 -15.00 -14.68 -8.12
N GLU A 158 -13.89 -15.00 -7.46
CA GLU A 158 -13.90 -15.94 -6.32
C GLU A 158 -14.79 -15.39 -5.19
N ASN A 159 -14.72 -14.08 -4.92
CA ASN A 159 -15.56 -13.36 -3.96
C ASN A 159 -15.78 -11.91 -4.39
N ILE A 160 -16.85 -11.31 -3.83
CA ILE A 160 -17.12 -9.87 -3.96
C ILE A 160 -17.23 -9.30 -2.54
N PHE A 161 -16.28 -8.46 -2.17
CA PHE A 161 -16.24 -7.78 -0.88
C PHE A 161 -16.71 -6.33 -1.01
N MET A 162 -17.49 -5.86 -0.04
CA MET A 162 -17.96 -4.50 0.06
C MET A 162 -17.35 -3.88 1.31
N VAL A 163 -16.40 -2.94 1.16
CA VAL A 163 -15.59 -2.47 2.28
C VAL A 163 -15.44 -0.95 2.32
N SER A 164 -15.22 -0.43 3.51
CA SER A 164 -14.59 0.86 3.71
C SER A 164 -13.20 0.65 4.32
N SER A 165 -12.17 0.76 3.50
CA SER A 165 -10.79 0.67 4.00
C SER A 165 -10.46 1.78 5.01
N LEU A 166 -11.19 2.88 4.99
CA LEU A 166 -11.00 4.01 5.91
C LEU A 166 -11.52 3.67 7.32
N SER A 167 -12.76 3.21 7.42
CA SER A 167 -13.37 2.80 8.71
C SER A 167 -12.90 1.42 9.16
N GLY A 168 -12.60 0.53 8.23
CA GLY A 168 -12.30 -0.89 8.47
C GLY A 168 -13.49 -1.81 8.28
N ASP A 169 -14.66 -1.28 7.90
CA ASP A 169 -15.86 -2.10 7.68
C ASP A 169 -15.64 -3.10 6.54
N GLY A 170 -15.97 -4.37 6.77
CA GLY A 170 -15.82 -5.47 5.82
C GLY A 170 -14.37 -5.97 5.63
N VAL A 171 -13.35 -5.28 6.16
CA VAL A 171 -11.93 -5.68 5.96
C VAL A 171 -11.61 -7.01 6.64
N LYS A 172 -12.20 -7.30 7.79
CA LYS A 172 -12.02 -8.58 8.49
C LYS A 172 -12.52 -9.79 7.68
N ASP A 173 -13.47 -9.60 6.80
CA ASP A 173 -13.98 -10.69 5.95
C ASP A 173 -12.98 -11.03 4.85
N ILE A 174 -12.28 -10.02 4.30
CA ILE A 174 -11.14 -10.22 3.39
C ILE A 174 -10.02 -10.97 4.12
N GLU A 175 -9.63 -10.53 5.32
CA GLU A 175 -8.59 -11.17 6.11
C GLU A 175 -8.88 -12.67 6.36
N LYS A 176 -10.10 -12.99 6.83
CA LYS A 176 -10.54 -14.37 7.08
C LYS A 176 -10.56 -15.22 5.81
N TYR A 177 -10.93 -14.62 4.68
CA TYR A 177 -10.93 -15.30 3.40
C TYR A 177 -9.50 -15.62 2.96
N LEU A 178 -8.62 -14.63 2.96
CA LEU A 178 -7.24 -14.79 2.54
C LEU A 178 -6.50 -15.81 3.41
N ALA A 179 -6.74 -15.81 4.72
CA ALA A 179 -6.17 -16.80 5.63
C ALA A 179 -6.49 -18.25 5.26
N LYS A 180 -7.63 -18.49 4.58
CA LYS A 180 -8.03 -19.81 4.10
C LYS A 180 -7.49 -20.15 2.71
N VAL A 181 -7.28 -19.14 1.87
CA VAL A 181 -6.91 -19.31 0.46
C VAL A 181 -5.41 -19.47 0.27
N VAL A 182 -4.59 -18.79 1.08
CA VAL A 182 -3.14 -18.95 1.02
C VAL A 182 -2.75 -20.42 1.28
N PRO A 183 -1.79 -20.98 0.52
CA PRO A 183 -1.43 -22.39 0.60
C PRO A 183 -0.81 -22.77 1.94
N GLU A 184 -0.81 -24.05 2.23
CA GLU A 184 -0.06 -24.61 3.34
C GLU A 184 1.43 -24.43 3.07
N GLY A 185 2.17 -23.93 4.07
CA GLY A 185 3.60 -23.65 3.94
C GLY A 185 4.15 -22.92 5.16
N GLU A 186 5.47 -22.97 5.29
CA GLU A 186 6.17 -22.24 6.35
C GLU A 186 6.10 -20.73 6.12
N TRP A 187 6.09 -19.96 7.20
CA TRP A 187 6.14 -18.52 7.13
C TRP A 187 7.48 -18.04 6.57
N LEU A 188 7.42 -17.08 5.65
CA LEU A 188 8.59 -16.53 4.98
C LEU A 188 9.23 -15.38 5.77
N PHE A 189 8.47 -14.73 6.64
CA PHE A 189 8.90 -13.61 7.46
C PHE A 189 8.68 -13.89 8.94
N PRO A 190 9.50 -13.30 9.84
CA PRO A 190 9.24 -13.32 11.28
C PRO A 190 7.84 -12.81 11.63
N GLU A 191 7.31 -13.26 12.77
CA GLU A 191 5.94 -12.91 13.21
C GLU A 191 5.76 -11.42 13.50
N ASP A 192 6.81 -10.75 13.93
CA ASP A 192 6.85 -9.32 14.25
C ASP A 192 7.15 -8.43 13.04
N GLU A 193 7.46 -9.02 11.89
CA GLU A 193 7.78 -8.26 10.68
C GLU A 193 6.50 -7.96 9.87
N VAL A 194 6.26 -6.69 9.60
CA VAL A 194 5.04 -6.20 8.93
C VAL A 194 5.29 -5.70 7.51
N THR A 195 6.54 -5.54 7.10
CA THR A 195 6.96 -5.07 5.77
C THR A 195 8.41 -5.45 5.49
N ASP A 196 8.72 -5.65 4.21
CA ASP A 196 10.10 -5.84 3.71
C ASP A 196 10.87 -4.51 3.53
N SER A 197 10.25 -3.38 3.85
CA SER A 197 10.87 -2.07 3.67
C SER A 197 11.90 -1.78 4.76
N SER A 198 13.11 -1.37 4.36
CA SER A 198 14.09 -0.90 5.34
C SER A 198 13.58 0.34 6.08
N PHE A 199 14.12 0.57 7.28
CA PHE A 199 13.78 1.73 8.11
C PHE A 199 13.97 3.05 7.35
N GLU A 200 15.06 3.17 6.58
CA GLU A 200 15.37 4.36 5.79
C GLU A 200 14.32 4.59 4.70
N LYS A 201 13.91 3.54 4.01
CA LYS A 201 12.89 3.61 2.97
C LYS A 201 11.54 3.97 3.58
N PHE A 202 11.15 3.32 4.65
CA PHE A 202 9.89 3.59 5.35
C PHE A 202 9.81 5.05 5.82
N THR A 203 10.83 5.55 6.53
CA THR A 203 10.84 6.92 7.05
C THR A 203 10.87 7.98 5.94
N SER A 204 11.57 7.71 4.82
CA SER A 204 11.56 8.61 3.67
C SER A 204 10.22 8.65 2.96
N GLU A 205 9.49 7.53 2.89
CA GLU A 205 8.14 7.48 2.34
C GLU A 205 7.15 8.30 3.18
N ILE A 206 7.21 8.26 4.51
CA ILE A 206 6.38 9.10 5.38
C ILE A 206 6.63 10.59 5.10
N THR A 207 7.88 11.02 5.00
CA THR A 207 8.20 12.41 4.65
C THR A 207 7.70 12.77 3.24
N ARG A 208 7.80 11.85 2.27
CA ARG A 208 7.31 12.02 0.91
C ARG A 208 5.78 12.16 0.87
N GLU A 209 5.04 11.45 1.70
CA GLU A 209 3.59 11.60 1.83
C GLU A 209 3.22 13.02 2.27
N HIS A 210 3.88 13.55 3.31
CA HIS A 210 3.65 14.92 3.75
C HIS A 210 4.06 15.98 2.71
N LEU A 211 5.06 15.69 1.90
CA LEU A 211 5.43 16.51 0.77
C LEU A 211 4.31 16.50 -0.28
N TYR A 212 3.73 15.34 -0.62
CA TYR A 212 2.59 15.24 -1.52
C TYR A 212 1.36 16.00 -1.02
N HIS A 213 1.09 16.01 0.26
CA HIS A 213 -0.07 16.71 0.82
C HIS A 213 0.08 18.24 0.78
N ARG A 214 1.30 18.77 0.89
CA ARG A 214 1.55 20.22 1.07
C ARG A 214 2.06 20.94 -0.15
N ILE A 215 2.64 20.25 -1.08
CA ILE A 215 3.18 20.84 -2.32
C ILE A 215 2.21 20.55 -3.46
N HIS A 216 1.76 21.58 -4.14
CA HIS A 216 0.88 21.48 -5.30
C HIS A 216 1.69 21.39 -6.62
N GLN A 217 1.01 21.13 -7.73
CA GLN A 217 1.56 20.99 -9.07
C GLN A 217 2.46 19.73 -9.25
N GLU A 218 3.34 19.76 -10.27
CA GLU A 218 4.22 18.69 -10.71
C GLU A 218 5.43 18.42 -9.80
N ILE A 219 5.74 19.35 -8.88
CA ILE A 219 6.98 19.32 -8.09
C ILE A 219 7.13 18.05 -7.26
N PRO A 220 6.10 17.55 -6.55
CA PRO A 220 6.24 16.32 -5.76
C PRO A 220 6.68 15.11 -6.57
N TYR A 221 6.26 15.01 -7.82
CA TYR A 221 6.64 13.91 -8.73
C TYR A 221 8.09 13.99 -9.20
N ARG A 222 8.72 15.18 -9.09
CA ARG A 222 10.10 15.46 -9.46
C ARG A 222 11.05 15.55 -8.27
N CYS A 223 10.55 15.23 -7.08
CA CYS A 223 11.34 15.17 -5.85
C CYS A 223 11.50 13.72 -5.40
N ARG A 224 12.64 13.42 -4.82
CA ARG A 224 12.91 12.16 -4.14
C ARG A 224 13.36 12.44 -2.71
N VAL A 225 12.80 11.73 -1.74
CA VAL A 225 13.24 11.79 -0.35
C VAL A 225 14.15 10.59 -0.10
N VAL A 226 15.30 10.84 0.48
CA VAL A 226 16.28 9.81 0.83
C VAL A 226 16.71 10.02 2.27
N THR A 227 16.62 8.98 3.09
CA THR A 227 17.21 9.00 4.42
C THR A 227 18.71 8.80 4.29
N GLU A 228 19.48 9.80 4.70
CA GLU A 228 20.93 9.81 4.65
C GLU A 228 21.52 9.03 5.82
N SER A 229 20.95 9.24 7.00
CA SER A 229 21.37 8.55 8.21
C SER A 229 20.26 8.52 9.26
N TYR A 230 20.32 7.52 10.13
CA TYR A 230 19.55 7.48 11.37
C TYR A 230 20.39 6.87 12.49
N ARG A 231 20.08 7.22 13.72
CA ARG A 231 20.67 6.61 14.90
C ARG A 231 19.72 6.70 16.09
N ASN A 232 19.80 5.72 16.96
CA ASN A 232 19.14 5.74 18.25
C ASN A 232 20.03 6.55 19.22
N GLU A 233 19.43 7.49 19.92
CA GLU A 233 20.10 8.29 20.94
C GLU A 233 19.99 7.61 22.32
N LEU A 234 20.84 8.02 23.28
CA LEU A 234 20.88 7.39 24.61
C LEU A 234 19.59 7.60 25.43
N ASP A 235 18.83 8.62 25.13
CA ASP A 235 17.55 8.95 25.76
C ASP A 235 16.36 8.18 25.20
N GLY A 236 16.60 7.27 24.26
CA GLY A 236 15.57 6.48 23.57
C GLY A 236 14.91 7.19 22.39
N SER A 237 15.33 8.43 22.07
CA SER A 237 14.86 9.12 20.87
C SER A 237 15.59 8.63 19.62
N VAL A 238 15.01 8.90 18.44
CA VAL A 238 15.61 8.55 17.14
C VAL A 238 15.92 9.82 16.37
N ARG A 239 17.18 9.99 15.99
CA ARG A 239 17.62 11.06 15.10
C ARG A 239 17.64 10.59 13.66
N ILE A 240 16.93 11.32 12.76
CA ILE A 240 16.82 10.99 11.34
C ILE A 240 17.23 12.21 10.51
N VAL A 241 18.14 12.00 9.56
CA VAL A 241 18.56 13.03 8.59
C VAL A 241 18.11 12.61 7.20
N GLN A 242 17.37 13.48 6.52
CA GLN A 242 16.85 13.20 5.19
C GLN A 242 17.17 14.32 4.21
N ASN A 243 17.47 13.92 2.97
CA ASN A 243 17.67 14.81 1.84
C ASN A 243 16.45 14.73 0.89
N ILE A 244 15.85 15.88 0.61
CA ILE A 244 14.84 16.04 -0.43
C ILE A 244 15.56 16.50 -1.68
N LEU A 245 15.72 15.60 -2.64
CA LEU A 245 16.43 15.81 -3.90
C LEU A 245 15.49 16.44 -4.90
N VAL A 246 15.89 17.55 -5.50
CA VAL A 246 15.11 18.31 -6.49
C VAL A 246 15.94 18.57 -7.76
N LYS A 247 15.28 18.63 -8.92
CA LYS A 247 15.96 18.78 -10.22
C LYS A 247 16.45 20.22 -10.53
N SER A 248 16.02 21.25 -9.78
CA SER A 248 16.39 22.63 -10.09
C SER A 248 16.37 23.54 -8.86
N LYS A 249 17.08 24.68 -8.94
CA LYS A 249 17.03 25.75 -7.93
C LYS A 249 15.61 26.32 -7.75
N ALA A 250 14.82 26.42 -8.84
CA ALA A 250 13.44 26.88 -8.78
C ALA A 250 12.57 25.93 -7.94
N HIS A 251 12.69 24.61 -8.11
CA HIS A 251 12.00 23.63 -7.30
C HIS A 251 12.41 23.71 -5.82
N LYS A 252 13.71 23.96 -5.53
CA LYS A 252 14.20 24.17 -4.17
C LYS A 252 13.52 25.36 -3.49
N VAL A 253 13.43 26.51 -4.18
CA VAL A 253 12.77 27.71 -3.65
C VAL A 253 11.29 27.46 -3.35
N ILE A 254 10.57 26.81 -4.27
CA ILE A 254 9.15 26.50 -4.09
C ILE A 254 8.92 25.55 -2.91
N LEU A 255 9.80 24.58 -2.72
CA LEU A 255 9.72 23.57 -1.65
C LEU A 255 10.06 24.18 -0.29
N LEU A 256 11.06 25.04 -0.23
CA LEU A 256 11.37 25.79 1.00
C LEU A 256 10.20 26.71 1.39
N GLY A 257 9.61 27.41 0.42
CA GLY A 257 8.59 28.43 0.66
C GLY A 257 9.18 29.71 1.26
N HIS A 258 8.33 30.70 1.51
CA HIS A 258 8.77 31.97 2.11
C HIS A 258 9.40 31.71 3.49
N SER A 259 10.63 32.15 3.68
CA SER A 259 11.43 31.96 4.91
C SER A 259 11.46 30.52 5.44
N GLY A 260 11.40 29.51 4.55
CA GLY A 260 11.42 28.11 4.94
C GLY A 260 10.12 27.55 5.50
N SER A 261 8.99 28.29 5.40
CA SER A 261 7.73 27.93 6.03
C SER A 261 7.15 26.60 5.57
N LYS A 262 7.27 26.27 4.26
CA LYS A 262 6.74 25.01 3.74
C LYS A 262 7.53 23.78 4.21
N ILE A 263 8.87 23.84 4.11
CA ILE A 263 9.70 22.73 4.55
C ILE A 263 9.57 22.51 6.06
N LYS A 264 9.44 23.59 6.85
CA LYS A 264 9.17 23.51 8.29
C LYS A 264 7.85 22.79 8.58
N ALA A 265 6.78 23.12 7.84
CA ALA A 265 5.46 22.48 8.00
C ALA A 265 5.48 21.00 7.59
N ILE A 266 6.23 20.64 6.54
CA ILE A 266 6.45 19.25 6.13
C ILE A 266 7.19 18.50 7.22
N GLY A 267 8.32 19.04 7.70
CA GLY A 267 9.14 18.41 8.73
C GLY A 267 8.40 18.21 10.04
N LEU A 268 7.60 19.21 10.47
CA LEU A 268 6.81 19.10 11.70
C LEU A 268 5.78 17.96 11.61
N ALA A 269 5.08 17.85 10.50
CA ALA A 269 4.05 16.84 10.33
C ALA A 269 4.66 15.44 10.16
N ALA A 270 5.73 15.31 9.37
CA ALA A 270 6.44 14.05 9.21
C ALA A 270 7.05 13.56 10.54
N ARG A 271 7.66 14.47 11.29
CA ARG A 271 8.21 14.16 12.63
C ARG A 271 7.13 13.63 13.58
N ARG A 272 5.99 14.33 13.63
CA ARG A 272 4.88 13.91 14.51
C ARG A 272 4.40 12.51 14.16
N GLU A 273 4.15 12.24 12.89
CA GLU A 273 3.69 10.93 12.44
C GLU A 273 4.74 9.85 12.67
N LEU A 274 6.02 10.12 12.40
CA LEU A 274 7.11 9.19 12.70
C LEU A 274 7.20 8.89 14.20
N SER A 275 7.04 9.88 15.08
CA SER A 275 7.02 9.65 16.53
C SER A 275 5.85 8.77 16.96
N GLU A 276 4.66 8.97 16.39
CA GLU A 276 3.48 8.14 16.64
C GLU A 276 3.68 6.70 16.16
N LEU A 277 4.27 6.50 14.97
CA LEU A 277 4.51 5.18 14.39
C LEU A 277 5.62 4.40 15.07
N LEU A 278 6.68 5.07 15.50
CA LEU A 278 7.84 4.45 16.17
C LEU A 278 7.69 4.34 17.68
N GLY A 279 6.65 4.97 18.25
CA GLY A 279 6.41 4.96 19.70
C GLY A 279 7.50 5.66 20.53
N CYS A 280 8.31 6.54 19.91
CA CYS A 280 9.41 7.25 20.56
C CYS A 280 9.53 8.69 20.03
N GLU A 281 10.31 9.51 20.72
CA GLU A 281 10.59 10.86 20.21
C GLU A 281 11.50 10.79 18.97
N VAL A 282 11.14 11.57 17.93
CA VAL A 282 11.90 11.63 16.66
C VAL A 282 12.45 13.02 16.43
N HIS A 283 13.74 13.12 16.20
CA HIS A 283 14.43 14.35 15.76
C HIS A 283 14.68 14.27 14.24
N LEU A 284 13.76 14.85 13.45
CA LEU A 284 13.82 14.83 11.98
C LEU A 284 14.48 16.11 11.43
N PHE A 285 15.56 15.93 10.66
CA PHE A 285 16.29 16.98 9.96
C PHE A 285 16.11 16.82 8.45
N LEU A 286 15.58 17.86 7.80
CA LEU A 286 15.32 17.87 6.36
C LEU A 286 16.23 18.86 5.64
N ASN A 287 16.97 18.37 4.65
CA ASN A 287 17.77 19.19 3.74
C ASN A 287 17.13 19.18 2.36
N VAL A 288 17.19 20.29 1.62
CA VAL A 288 16.77 20.35 0.22
C VAL A 288 17.99 20.53 -0.66
N VAL A 289 18.28 19.52 -1.48
CA VAL A 289 19.48 19.41 -2.31
C VAL A 289 19.09 19.42 -3.78
N VAL A 290 19.79 20.19 -4.60
CA VAL A 290 19.60 20.15 -6.06
C VAL A 290 20.51 19.06 -6.61
N GLU A 291 19.92 18.07 -7.31
CA GLU A 291 20.70 17.04 -8.02
C GLU A 291 21.55 17.71 -9.11
N LYS A 292 22.81 17.30 -9.19
CA LYS A 292 23.73 17.75 -10.23
C LYS A 292 23.45 17.04 -11.55
#